data_75316c152b1ccfbd56ade50e1d052104
#
_entry.id   75316c152b1ccfbd56ade50e1d052104
#
_cell.length_a   1.000
_cell.length_b   1.000
_cell.length_c   1.000
_cell.angle_alpha   90.00
_cell.angle_beta   90.00
_cell.angle_gamma   90.00
#
_symmetry.space_group_name_H-M   'P 1'
#
loop_
_entity.id
_entity.type
_entity.pdbx_description
1 polymer ?
#
loop_
_entity_poly.entity_id
_entity_poly.type
_entity_poly.pdbx_seq_one_letter_code
_entity_poly.pdbx_strand_id
1 'polypeptide(L)'
;MRILLSIVIIFSFSCREEKRYQDLNLTEYQRQVNNYFKDASVSPLLPKDLKNFQGLDFFEFDSTYVVKAKIEETKESLPFKMKTTTDIPADVRKYGDLFFQITEKEFELSIYENLEYEGVEGYENYLFLPFLDNTNGNETYG
;
A
#
# COMPACT_ATOMS: atom_id res chain seq x y z
N MET A 1 57.39 -24.33 38.35
CA MET A 1 57.08 -23.46 37.18
C MET A 1 55.60 -23.70 36.79
N ARG A 2 54.69 -22.80 37.25
CA ARG A 2 53.23 -22.93 37.05
C ARG A 2 52.90 -22.14 35.86
N ILE A 3 52.43 -22.82 34.81
CA ILE A 3 51.87 -22.16 33.57
C ILE A 3 50.41 -21.87 33.84
N LEU A 4 50.09 -20.58 33.98
CA LEU A 4 48.71 -20.07 34.02
C LEU A 4 48.19 -19.98 32.58
N LEU A 5 47.26 -20.88 32.24
CA LEU A 5 46.55 -20.86 30.96
C LEU A 5 45.38 -19.87 31.05
N SER A 6 45.58 -18.68 30.54
CA SER A 6 44.49 -17.68 30.45
C SER A 6 43.58 -18.03 29.29
N ILE A 7 42.35 -18.49 29.59
CA ILE A 7 41.30 -18.70 28.59
C ILE A 7 40.68 -17.36 28.28
N VAL A 8 40.97 -16.82 27.10
CA VAL A 8 40.28 -15.64 26.55
C VAL A 8 38.96 -16.09 25.92
N ILE A 9 37.86 -15.85 26.62
CA ILE A 9 36.51 -16.06 26.08
C ILE A 9 36.17 -14.87 25.18
N ILE A 10 36.24 -15.08 23.85
CA ILE A 10 35.79 -14.11 22.87
C ILE A 10 34.27 -14.21 22.81
N PHE A 11 33.56 -13.28 23.47
CA PHE A 11 32.15 -13.06 23.22
C PHE A 11 31.99 -12.43 21.85
N SER A 12 31.69 -13.25 20.86
CA SER A 12 31.18 -12.76 19.59
C SER A 12 29.78 -12.21 19.82
N PHE A 13 29.68 -10.91 20.06
CA PHE A 13 28.43 -10.19 19.91
C PHE A 13 28.05 -10.26 18.43
N SER A 14 27.19 -11.23 18.09
CA SER A 14 26.45 -11.20 16.86
C SER A 14 25.47 -10.03 17.00
N CYS A 15 25.89 -8.83 16.59
CA CYS A 15 24.98 -7.74 16.30
C CYS A 15 24.10 -8.22 15.16
N ARG A 16 22.93 -8.76 15.50
CA ARG A 16 21.81 -8.84 14.59
C ARG A 16 21.48 -7.38 14.29
N GLU A 17 21.85 -6.88 13.12
CA GLU A 17 21.31 -5.62 12.61
C GLU A 17 19.78 -5.80 12.55
N GLU A 18 19.10 -5.41 13.61
CA GLU A 18 17.71 -5.05 13.53
C GLU A 18 17.66 -3.93 12.49
N LYS A 19 17.12 -4.25 11.30
CA LYS A 19 16.74 -3.23 10.33
C LYS A 19 15.75 -2.32 11.05
N ARG A 20 16.27 -1.31 11.72
CA ARG A 20 15.49 -0.20 12.24
C ARG A 20 14.99 0.49 10.99
N TYR A 21 13.75 0.23 10.61
CA TYR A 21 13.06 1.02 9.60
C TYR A 21 13.13 2.46 10.08
N GLN A 22 14.11 3.21 9.56
CA GLN A 22 14.23 4.61 9.90
C GLN A 22 13.13 5.34 9.14
N ASP A 23 12.20 5.92 9.88
CA ASP A 23 11.11 6.78 9.40
C ASP A 23 11.58 7.98 8.53
N LEU A 24 12.89 8.13 8.34
CA LEU A 24 13.53 9.29 7.76
C LEU A 24 13.23 9.50 6.27
N ASN A 25 12.89 8.44 5.54
CA ASN A 25 12.64 8.49 4.09
C ASN A 25 11.17 8.20 3.70
N LEU A 26 10.30 8.00 4.67
CA LEU A 26 8.90 7.75 4.39
C LEU A 26 8.16 9.05 4.00
N THR A 27 7.27 8.95 3.02
CA THR A 27 6.34 10.02 2.70
C THR A 27 5.34 10.22 3.86
N GLU A 28 4.66 11.36 3.88
CA GLU A 28 3.61 11.62 4.89
C GLU A 28 2.52 10.54 4.84
N TYR A 29 2.09 10.14 3.66
CA TYR A 29 1.11 9.08 3.46
C TYR A 29 1.59 7.74 4.05
N GLN A 30 2.82 7.32 3.76
CA GLN A 30 3.39 6.08 4.29
C GLN A 30 3.47 6.09 5.83
N ARG A 31 3.81 7.24 6.44
CA ARG A 31 3.77 7.41 7.90
C ARG A 31 2.36 7.26 8.46
N GLN A 32 1.36 7.89 7.82
CA GLN A 32 -0.04 7.77 8.26
C GLN A 32 -0.53 6.32 8.17
N VAL A 33 -0.21 5.61 7.10
CA VAL A 33 -0.55 4.18 6.95
C VAL A 33 0.12 3.35 8.05
N ASN A 34 1.41 3.54 8.32
CA ASN A 34 2.10 2.83 9.40
C ASN A 34 1.47 3.11 10.78
N ASN A 35 1.07 4.36 11.05
CA ASN A 35 0.40 4.71 12.30
C ASN A 35 -0.97 4.03 12.43
N TYR A 36 -1.74 3.97 11.35
CA TYR A 36 -3.01 3.24 11.31
C TYR A 36 -2.80 1.75 11.63
N PHE A 37 -1.78 1.11 11.05
CA PHE A 37 -1.47 -0.29 11.33
C PHE A 37 -0.94 -0.53 12.75
N LYS A 38 -0.30 0.45 13.38
CA LYS A 38 0.19 0.37 14.78
C LYS A 38 -0.89 0.60 15.83
N ASP A 39 -1.95 1.30 15.48
CA ASP A 39 -3.03 1.63 16.42
C ASP A 39 -3.90 0.41 16.70
N ALA A 40 -3.79 -0.15 17.90
CA ALA A 40 -4.52 -1.34 18.30
C ALA A 40 -6.06 -1.20 18.24
N SER A 41 -6.60 0.02 18.23
CA SER A 41 -8.04 0.29 18.18
C SER A 41 -8.64 0.12 16.78
N VAL A 42 -7.84 0.28 15.74
CA VAL A 42 -8.28 0.29 14.33
C VAL A 42 -7.46 -0.63 13.41
N SER A 43 -6.35 -1.16 13.93
CA SER A 43 -5.43 -2.00 13.14
C SER A 43 -6.12 -3.23 12.55
N PRO A 44 -5.89 -3.54 11.26
CA PRO A 44 -6.37 -4.77 10.65
C PRO A 44 -5.54 -5.99 11.06
N LEU A 45 -4.41 -5.80 11.76
CA LEU A 45 -3.51 -6.88 12.17
C LEU A 45 -4.09 -7.70 13.32
N LEU A 46 -3.81 -9.00 13.31
CA LEU A 46 -4.09 -9.83 14.46
C LEU A 46 -3.24 -9.39 15.67
N PRO A 47 -3.72 -9.54 16.92
CA PRO A 47 -2.99 -9.10 18.12
C PRO A 47 -1.58 -9.68 18.25
N LYS A 48 -1.35 -10.90 17.75
CA LYS A 48 -0.02 -11.54 17.74
C LYS A 48 0.96 -10.85 16.79
N ASP A 49 0.45 -10.36 15.64
CA ASP A 49 1.26 -9.72 14.60
C ASP A 49 1.51 -8.26 14.93
N LEU A 50 0.51 -7.59 15.52
CA LEU A 50 0.62 -6.20 15.97
C LEU A 50 1.75 -5.99 16.98
N LYS A 51 1.98 -6.94 17.90
CA LYS A 51 3.08 -6.86 18.90
C LYS A 51 4.46 -6.74 18.28
N ASN A 52 4.64 -7.33 17.11
CA ASN A 52 5.93 -7.39 16.42
C ASN A 52 5.98 -6.47 15.20
N PHE A 53 4.92 -5.72 14.96
CA PHE A 53 4.84 -4.83 13.81
C PHE A 53 5.82 -3.67 13.92
N GLN A 54 6.77 -3.59 13.01
CA GLN A 54 7.78 -2.52 12.95
C GLN A 54 7.45 -1.45 11.91
N GLY A 55 6.60 -1.77 10.95
CA GLY A 55 6.21 -0.93 9.82
C GLY A 55 6.01 -1.79 8.58
N LEU A 56 5.31 -1.23 7.58
CA LEU A 56 5.16 -1.84 6.27
C LEU A 56 6.45 -1.68 5.46
N ASP A 57 6.75 -2.66 4.63
CA ASP A 57 7.88 -2.64 3.70
C ASP A 57 7.44 -1.92 2.41
N PHE A 58 7.57 -0.61 2.41
CA PHE A 58 7.20 0.20 1.26
C PHE A 58 8.31 0.17 0.20
N PHE A 59 7.93 0.21 -1.06
CA PHE A 59 8.84 0.53 -2.14
C PHE A 59 9.42 1.94 -1.96
N GLU A 60 10.63 2.15 -2.44
CA GLU A 60 11.22 3.49 -2.51
C GLU A 60 10.35 4.39 -3.39
N PHE A 61 10.21 5.65 -2.96
CA PHE A 61 9.47 6.64 -3.74
C PHE A 61 10.18 6.91 -5.07
N ASP A 62 9.47 6.66 -6.17
CA ASP A 62 9.93 6.98 -7.52
C ASP A 62 9.02 8.05 -8.15
N SER A 63 9.57 9.24 -8.35
CA SER A 63 8.86 10.37 -8.94
C SER A 63 8.44 10.15 -10.39
N THR A 64 8.99 9.14 -11.08
CA THR A 64 8.59 8.76 -12.45
C THR A 64 7.11 8.38 -12.52
N TYR A 65 6.56 7.84 -11.41
CA TYR A 65 5.15 7.45 -11.31
C TYR A 65 4.23 8.59 -10.83
N VAL A 66 4.77 9.79 -10.59
CA VAL A 66 3.95 10.97 -10.29
C VAL A 66 3.53 11.62 -11.59
N VAL A 67 2.33 11.31 -12.04
CA VAL A 67 1.82 11.73 -13.34
C VAL A 67 0.62 12.66 -13.21
N LYS A 68 0.40 13.48 -14.24
CA LYS A 68 -0.84 14.23 -14.42
C LYS A 68 -1.73 13.48 -15.40
N ALA A 69 -2.94 13.13 -14.96
CA ALA A 69 -3.92 12.46 -15.79
C ALA A 69 -4.99 13.45 -16.25
N LYS A 70 -5.46 13.29 -17.49
CA LYS A 70 -6.69 13.91 -18.00
C LYS A 70 -7.82 12.96 -17.70
N ILE A 71 -8.93 13.48 -17.16
CA ILE A 71 -10.17 12.71 -16.92
C ILE A 71 -11.15 13.02 -18.05
N GLU A 72 -11.73 11.99 -18.64
CA GLU A 72 -12.89 12.09 -19.53
C GLU A 72 -14.06 11.35 -18.88
N GLU A 73 -15.07 12.12 -18.44
CA GLU A 73 -16.24 11.59 -17.75
C GLU A 73 -17.16 10.82 -18.69
N THR A 74 -17.67 9.67 -18.22
CA THR A 74 -18.69 8.87 -18.94
C THR A 74 -20.07 9.17 -18.40
N LYS A 75 -20.80 10.09 -19.02
CA LYS A 75 -22.08 10.65 -18.50
C LYS A 75 -23.24 9.65 -18.38
N GLU A 76 -23.22 8.56 -19.14
CA GLU A 76 -24.36 7.62 -19.25
C GLU A 76 -23.94 6.16 -18.96
N SER A 77 -23.05 5.97 -17.98
CA SER A 77 -22.64 4.64 -17.59
C SER A 77 -23.70 3.95 -16.71
N LEU A 78 -24.01 2.70 -17.04
CA LEU A 78 -24.91 1.88 -16.23
C LEU A 78 -24.17 1.22 -15.07
N PRO A 79 -24.83 1.06 -13.91
CA PRO A 79 -24.30 0.29 -12.81
C PRO A 79 -24.04 -1.18 -13.18
N PHE A 80 -22.99 -1.77 -12.61
CA PHE A 80 -22.69 -3.19 -12.73
C PHE A 80 -22.02 -3.73 -11.47
N LYS A 81 -21.96 -5.05 -11.35
CA LYS A 81 -21.28 -5.72 -10.23
C LYS A 81 -19.83 -5.99 -10.57
N MET A 82 -18.93 -5.33 -9.85
CA MET A 82 -17.48 -5.57 -9.95
C MET A 82 -17.07 -6.66 -8.96
N LYS A 83 -16.27 -7.60 -9.44
CA LYS A 83 -15.63 -8.59 -8.55
C LYS A 83 -14.67 -7.89 -7.61
N THR A 84 -14.65 -8.34 -6.36
CA THR A 84 -13.71 -7.88 -5.33
C THR A 84 -12.80 -9.03 -4.93
N THR A 85 -11.87 -8.79 -4.01
CA THR A 85 -11.05 -9.82 -3.38
C THR A 85 -11.85 -10.68 -2.37
N THR A 86 -13.11 -10.32 -2.12
CA THR A 86 -14.06 -11.10 -1.31
C THR A 86 -15.12 -11.74 -2.22
N ASP A 87 -15.93 -12.63 -1.66
CA ASP A 87 -17.07 -13.23 -2.39
C ASP A 87 -18.25 -12.26 -2.59
N ILE A 88 -18.18 -11.06 -2.03
CA ILE A 88 -19.22 -10.03 -2.13
C ILE A 88 -18.83 -9.04 -3.23
N PRO A 89 -19.54 -9.04 -4.38
CA PRO A 89 -19.27 -8.07 -5.44
C PRO A 89 -19.74 -6.67 -5.03
N ALA A 90 -18.99 -5.63 -5.43
CA ALA A 90 -19.37 -4.24 -5.22
C ALA A 90 -20.26 -3.74 -6.36
N ASP A 91 -21.30 -2.96 -6.03
CA ASP A 91 -22.10 -2.24 -7.01
C ASP A 91 -21.38 -0.94 -7.38
N VAL A 92 -20.96 -0.86 -8.64
CA VAL A 92 -20.15 0.27 -9.14
C VAL A 92 -20.72 0.82 -10.44
N ARG A 93 -20.35 2.07 -10.73
CA ARG A 93 -20.62 2.74 -12.01
C ARG A 93 -19.30 3.32 -12.54
N LYS A 94 -19.05 3.19 -13.84
CA LYS A 94 -17.90 3.83 -14.46
C LYS A 94 -18.09 5.35 -14.41
N TYR A 95 -17.17 6.05 -13.76
CA TYR A 95 -17.15 7.50 -13.71
C TYR A 95 -16.52 8.09 -14.98
N GLY A 96 -15.44 7.48 -15.46
CA GLY A 96 -14.73 7.95 -16.64
C GLY A 96 -13.45 7.19 -16.92
N ASP A 97 -12.66 7.72 -17.82
CA ASP A 97 -11.34 7.24 -18.18
C ASP A 97 -10.27 8.28 -17.85
N LEU A 98 -9.14 7.79 -17.34
CA LEU A 98 -7.93 8.54 -17.08
C LEU A 98 -6.93 8.30 -18.20
N PHE A 99 -6.46 9.37 -18.83
CA PHE A 99 -5.39 9.34 -19.82
C PHE A 99 -4.15 9.99 -19.25
N PHE A 100 -3.04 9.28 -19.25
CA PHE A 100 -1.77 9.76 -18.71
C PHE A 100 -0.60 9.12 -19.42
N GLN A 101 0.60 9.66 -19.16
CA GLN A 101 1.83 9.18 -19.75
C GLN A 101 2.84 8.88 -18.64
N ILE A 102 3.50 7.72 -18.73
CA ILE A 102 4.68 7.39 -17.93
C ILE A 102 5.86 7.28 -18.89
N THR A 103 6.87 8.13 -18.71
CA THR A 103 7.97 8.28 -19.67
C THR A 103 7.45 8.63 -21.08
N GLU A 104 7.59 7.73 -22.04
CA GLU A 104 7.12 7.92 -23.43
C GLU A 104 5.90 7.05 -23.78
N LYS A 105 5.34 6.33 -22.80
CA LYS A 105 4.19 5.44 -23.00
C LYS A 105 2.91 6.07 -22.50
N GLU A 106 1.89 6.00 -23.34
CA GLU A 106 0.54 6.42 -23.00
C GLU A 106 -0.23 5.27 -22.35
N PHE A 107 -1.04 5.63 -21.36
CA PHE A 107 -1.89 4.71 -20.61
C PHE A 107 -3.30 5.26 -20.48
N GLU A 108 -4.25 4.33 -20.45
CA GLU A 108 -5.65 4.59 -20.18
C GLU A 108 -6.10 3.65 -19.05
N LEU A 109 -6.74 4.21 -18.01
CA LEU A 109 -7.35 3.44 -16.92
C LEU A 109 -8.75 3.96 -16.65
N SER A 110 -9.70 3.05 -16.45
CA SER A 110 -11.05 3.42 -16.04
C SER A 110 -11.14 3.65 -14.54
N ILE A 111 -11.88 4.70 -14.14
CA ILE A 111 -12.21 5.00 -12.74
C ILE A 111 -13.70 4.80 -12.49
N TYR A 112 -14.02 4.42 -11.25
CA TYR A 112 -15.35 4.00 -10.87
C TYR A 112 -15.83 4.69 -9.61
N GLU A 113 -17.14 4.93 -9.52
CA GLU A 113 -17.84 5.23 -8.28
C GLU A 113 -18.32 3.93 -7.65
N ASN A 114 -18.14 3.81 -6.33
CA ASN A 114 -18.81 2.76 -5.57
C ASN A 114 -20.16 3.29 -5.08
N LEU A 115 -21.25 2.69 -5.54
CA LEU A 115 -22.60 3.14 -5.25
C LEU A 115 -23.03 2.91 -3.80
N GLU A 116 -22.32 2.04 -3.07
CA GLU A 116 -22.55 1.85 -1.64
C GLU A 116 -22.13 3.08 -0.81
N TYR A 117 -21.29 3.95 -1.36
CA TYR A 117 -20.84 5.19 -0.72
C TYR A 117 -21.63 6.42 -1.17
N GLU A 118 -22.62 6.26 -2.06
CA GLU A 118 -23.46 7.37 -2.51
C GLU A 118 -24.27 7.95 -1.34
N GLY A 119 -24.04 9.23 -1.03
CA GLY A 119 -24.67 9.95 0.09
C GLY A 119 -24.05 9.65 1.48
N VAL A 120 -22.95 8.92 1.55
CA VAL A 120 -22.22 8.69 2.81
C VAL A 120 -21.28 9.85 3.08
N GLU A 121 -21.43 10.50 4.26
CA GLU A 121 -20.58 11.62 4.67
C GLU A 121 -19.10 11.24 4.67
N GLY A 122 -18.26 12.05 4.04
CA GLY A 122 -16.82 11.82 3.91
C GLY A 122 -16.40 11.03 2.65
N TYR A 123 -17.37 10.57 1.84
CA TYR A 123 -17.12 9.83 0.61
C TYR A 123 -17.63 10.53 -0.65
N GLU A 124 -17.98 11.84 -0.55
CA GLU A 124 -18.66 12.60 -1.59
C GLU A 124 -17.93 12.63 -2.94
N ASN A 125 -16.61 12.42 -2.94
CA ASN A 125 -15.79 12.41 -4.16
C ASN A 125 -14.89 11.19 -4.21
N TYR A 126 -15.29 10.10 -3.55
CA TYR A 126 -14.50 8.88 -3.52
C TYR A 126 -14.60 8.14 -4.85
N LEU A 127 -13.49 8.04 -5.56
CA LEU A 127 -13.38 7.29 -6.81
C LEU A 127 -12.41 6.13 -6.62
N PHE A 128 -12.71 5.00 -7.22
CA PHE A 128 -11.90 3.80 -7.19
C PHE A 128 -11.19 3.61 -8.53
N LEU A 129 -9.86 3.49 -8.50
CA LEU A 129 -9.01 3.26 -9.65
C LEU A 129 -8.35 1.87 -9.56
N PRO A 130 -8.98 0.82 -10.10
CA PRO A 130 -8.36 -0.49 -10.19
C PRO A 130 -7.34 -0.54 -11.32
N PHE A 131 -6.20 -1.15 -11.08
CA PHE A 131 -5.23 -1.48 -12.11
C PHE A 131 -4.48 -2.76 -11.74
N LEU A 132 -3.91 -3.41 -12.74
CA LEU A 132 -3.02 -4.55 -12.59
C LEU A 132 -1.72 -4.24 -13.33
N ASP A 133 -0.63 -4.74 -12.81
CA ASP A 133 0.67 -4.69 -13.46
C ASP A 133 1.40 -6.06 -13.34
N ASN A 134 2.62 -6.13 -13.85
CA ASN A 134 3.38 -7.38 -13.85
C ASN A 134 3.90 -7.81 -12.47
N THR A 135 3.76 -6.98 -11.45
CA THR A 135 4.17 -7.29 -10.07
C THR A 135 3.06 -7.99 -9.27
N ASN A 136 1.80 -7.89 -9.74
CA ASN A 136 0.65 -8.50 -9.06
C ASN A 136 0.80 -10.01 -8.89
N GLY A 137 0.61 -10.47 -7.66
CA GLY A 137 0.75 -11.88 -7.28
C GLY A 137 2.20 -12.36 -7.12
N ASN A 138 3.20 -11.50 -7.30
CA ASN A 138 4.62 -11.78 -7.07
C ASN A 138 5.20 -10.82 -6.03
N GLU A 139 5.49 -9.58 -6.42
CA GLU A 139 6.10 -8.55 -5.57
C GLU A 139 5.05 -7.71 -4.85
N THR A 140 3.86 -7.59 -5.45
CA THR A 140 2.71 -6.90 -4.85
C THR A 140 1.53 -7.85 -4.67
N TYR A 141 0.64 -7.50 -3.74
CA TYR A 141 -0.62 -8.17 -3.55
C TYR A 141 -1.58 -7.80 -4.70
N GLY A 142 -2.21 -8.80 -5.31
CA GLY A 142 -3.13 -8.58 -6.42
C GLY A 142 -4.27 -9.56 -6.44
#